data_53125cf9481309f813bad11f96b724e9
#
_entry.id   53125cf9481309f813bad11f96b724e9
#
_cell.length_a   1.000
_cell.length_b   1.000
_cell.length_c   1.000
_cell.angle_alpha   90.00
_cell.angle_beta   90.00
_cell.angle_gamma   90.00
#
_symmetry.space_group_name_H-M   'P 1'
#
loop_
_entity.id
_entity.type
_entity.pdbx_description
1 polymer ?
#
loop_
_entity_poly.entity_id
_entity_poly.type
_entity_poly.pdbx_seq_one_letter_code
_entity_poly.pdbx_strand_id
1 'polypeptide(L)'
;VLIEGEIISMKDNNTKIIAAYLPQFHEIPENNKWWGKGYTDWVAVKKAEPQFEGHEQPRVPANSNYYSLDDINTIRWQADLAREHGIYGFGIYHYWFSSEQQLLTKPAEILRQNKDIDINYCFIWDNNSWVNKTWKNIKFTNEWAPSFSNESGSVPDDGILAELKYGSEKEWGEHYQYLKLFFSDNRYIRLAGKPVFGIFAPTNNYEVVKKMCAYMNKLAIQDGYPGICFISAAGFSRKRLDMDFRYEPFNVTSPFDYIKRHLMKKKNLKIYNYDKVWKKILFNAYFLRSSKTIYGGFVGYDDTPRRGNKANIIVGQTPEKFKKYFAKLYIISKRQNKPFIYLTAWNEWGEGAYMEPDSRNGYRYLNALKEIIDNYGSEE
;
A
#
# COMPACT_ATOMS: atom_id res chain seq x y z
N VAL A 1 -35.45 23.60 0.00
CA VAL A 1 -34.25 24.11 0.68
C VAL A 1 -33.08 23.48 -0.06
N LEU A 2 -32.48 24.21 -1.00
CA LEU A 2 -31.27 23.86 -1.73
C LEU A 2 -30.09 24.15 -0.80
N ILE A 3 -29.33 23.09 -0.45
CA ILE A 3 -28.00 23.26 0.13
C ILE A 3 -27.04 23.30 -1.06
N GLU A 4 -26.45 24.48 -1.28
CA GLU A 4 -25.39 24.69 -2.26
C GLU A 4 -24.20 23.78 -1.92
N GLY A 5 -24.01 22.74 -2.72
CA GLY A 5 -22.78 21.98 -2.73
C GLY A 5 -21.76 22.74 -3.57
N GLU A 6 -20.68 23.21 -2.97
CA GLU A 6 -19.53 23.73 -3.68
C GLU A 6 -19.04 22.70 -4.69
N ILE A 7 -19.28 22.97 -5.97
CA ILE A 7 -18.63 22.28 -7.09
C ILE A 7 -17.19 22.76 -7.08
N ILE A 8 -16.30 21.98 -6.47
CA ILE A 8 -14.87 22.17 -6.59
C ILE A 8 -14.54 21.98 -8.07
N SER A 9 -14.28 23.06 -8.77
CA SER A 9 -13.77 23.06 -10.13
C SER A 9 -12.37 22.43 -10.14
N MET A 10 -12.29 21.12 -10.31
CA MET A 10 -11.04 20.44 -10.62
C MET A 10 -10.76 20.63 -12.11
N LYS A 11 -10.02 21.67 -12.47
CA LYS A 11 -9.52 21.94 -13.83
C LYS A 11 -8.34 21.04 -14.24
N ASP A 12 -7.93 20.07 -13.43
CA ASP A 12 -6.84 19.15 -13.73
C ASP A 12 -7.43 17.76 -13.98
N ASN A 13 -7.81 17.48 -15.23
CA ASN A 13 -8.49 16.24 -15.66
C ASN A 13 -7.56 15.01 -15.66
N ASN A 14 -6.37 15.11 -15.08
CA ASN A 14 -5.39 14.04 -15.12
C ASN A 14 -5.43 13.17 -13.84
N THR A 15 -5.97 11.96 -13.95
CA THR A 15 -5.97 10.97 -12.87
C THR A 15 -4.53 10.54 -12.56
N LYS A 16 -4.03 10.83 -11.37
CA LYS A 16 -2.66 10.57 -10.93
C LYS A 16 -2.53 9.18 -10.31
N ILE A 17 -1.38 8.53 -10.43
CA ILE A 17 -1.14 7.19 -9.91
C ILE A 17 -0.28 7.26 -8.67
N ILE A 18 -0.83 6.79 -7.54
CA ILE A 18 -0.11 6.62 -6.27
C ILE A 18 0.19 5.13 -6.11
N ALA A 19 1.47 4.76 -6.03
CA ALA A 19 1.88 3.37 -5.80
C ALA A 19 2.16 3.12 -4.32
N ALA A 20 1.62 2.04 -3.76
CA ALA A 20 1.96 1.59 -2.41
C ALA A 20 3.47 1.33 -2.31
N TYR A 21 4.09 1.80 -1.24
CA TYR A 21 5.53 1.71 -1.03
C TYR A 21 5.84 1.09 0.33
N LEU A 22 6.52 -0.08 0.29
CA LEU A 22 6.92 -0.82 1.49
C LEU A 22 8.32 -0.37 1.94
N PRO A 23 8.50 0.21 3.14
CA PRO A 23 9.79 0.64 3.65
C PRO A 23 10.64 -0.48 4.31
N GLN A 24 10.36 -1.75 4.03
CA GLN A 24 10.83 -2.93 4.75
C GLN A 24 12.16 -3.53 4.22
N PHE A 25 12.94 -2.79 3.44
CA PHE A 25 14.13 -3.30 2.78
C PHE A 25 15.44 -2.71 3.33
N HIS A 26 15.46 -2.41 4.64
CA HIS A 26 16.68 -2.07 5.40
C HIS A 26 16.60 -2.69 6.79
N GLU A 27 17.75 -2.88 7.40
CA GLU A 27 17.82 -3.45 8.74
C GLU A 27 17.31 -2.47 9.80
N ILE A 28 16.54 -2.99 10.74
CA ILE A 28 16.18 -2.29 11.97
C ILE A 28 16.44 -3.21 13.17
N PRO A 29 16.77 -2.65 14.35
CA PRO A 29 17.07 -3.46 15.54
C PRO A 29 15.95 -4.42 15.93
N GLU A 30 14.69 -3.99 15.78
CA GLU A 30 13.51 -4.78 16.10
C GLU A 30 13.40 -6.02 15.21
N ASN A 31 13.53 -5.85 13.89
CA ASN A 31 13.51 -6.98 12.96
C ASN A 31 14.67 -7.94 13.19
N ASN A 32 15.87 -7.42 13.49
CA ASN A 32 17.00 -8.24 13.82
C ASN A 32 16.77 -9.05 15.12
N LYS A 33 16.11 -8.45 16.10
CA LYS A 33 15.71 -9.14 17.33
C LYS A 33 14.69 -10.26 17.08
N TRP A 34 13.69 -10.00 16.23
CA TRP A 34 12.58 -10.96 16.01
C TRP A 34 12.93 -12.05 15.01
N TRP A 35 13.71 -11.75 13.99
CA TRP A 35 13.92 -12.61 12.83
C TRP A 35 15.39 -12.98 12.56
N GLY A 36 16.31 -12.51 13.42
CA GLY A 36 17.74 -12.73 13.26
C GLY A 36 18.45 -11.58 12.57
N LYS A 37 19.74 -11.45 12.85
CA LYS A 37 20.60 -10.38 12.34
C LYS A 37 20.59 -10.33 10.79
N GLY A 38 20.49 -9.14 10.24
CA GLY A 38 20.48 -8.91 8.80
C GLY A 38 19.11 -9.07 8.17
N TYR A 39 18.04 -9.15 8.95
CA TYR A 39 16.72 -9.38 8.42
C TYR A 39 16.15 -8.15 7.70
N THR A 40 15.76 -8.36 6.45
CA THR A 40 14.92 -7.48 5.64
C THR A 40 13.91 -8.35 4.88
N ASP A 41 12.93 -7.77 4.20
CA ASP A 41 11.96 -8.55 3.41
C ASP A 41 12.63 -9.39 2.30
N TRP A 42 13.83 -8.99 1.84
CA TRP A 42 14.64 -9.79 0.91
C TRP A 42 14.97 -11.19 1.42
N VAL A 43 15.07 -11.38 2.74
CA VAL A 43 15.35 -12.71 3.31
C VAL A 43 14.21 -13.67 3.00
N ALA A 44 12.97 -13.23 3.17
CA ALA A 44 11.79 -14.02 2.84
C ALA A 44 11.68 -14.25 1.33
N VAL A 45 11.90 -13.21 0.52
CA VAL A 45 11.86 -13.30 -0.96
C VAL A 45 12.88 -14.31 -1.49
N LYS A 46 14.14 -14.27 -1.03
CA LYS A 46 15.20 -15.18 -1.46
C LYS A 46 14.97 -16.63 -1.06
N LYS A 47 14.27 -16.87 0.05
CA LYS A 47 13.97 -18.22 0.58
C LYS A 47 12.66 -18.82 0.07
N ALA A 48 11.91 -18.08 -0.74
CA ALA A 48 10.64 -18.57 -1.26
C ALA A 48 10.86 -19.77 -2.20
N GLU A 49 10.01 -20.78 -2.07
CA GLU A 49 10.08 -21.99 -2.87
C GLU A 49 8.84 -22.17 -3.75
N PRO A 50 8.96 -22.75 -4.95
CA PRO A 50 7.82 -23.12 -5.77
C PRO A 50 6.85 -24.05 -5.03
N GLN A 51 5.55 -23.75 -5.11
CA GLN A 51 4.50 -24.52 -4.43
C GLN A 51 3.79 -25.52 -5.36
N PHE A 52 4.02 -25.42 -6.66
CA PHE A 52 3.50 -26.32 -7.70
C PHE A 52 4.36 -26.19 -8.97
N GLU A 53 4.21 -27.11 -9.88
CA GLU A 53 4.92 -27.10 -11.16
C GLU A 53 4.62 -25.82 -11.96
N GLY A 54 5.67 -25.15 -12.43
CA GLY A 54 5.57 -23.87 -13.14
C GLY A 54 5.31 -22.64 -12.24
N HIS A 55 5.33 -22.82 -10.90
CA HIS A 55 5.26 -21.69 -9.98
C HIS A 55 6.61 -20.97 -9.89
N GLU A 56 6.59 -19.66 -10.09
CA GLU A 56 7.78 -18.82 -10.19
C GLU A 56 8.19 -18.23 -8.84
N GLN A 57 9.05 -18.97 -8.15
CA GLN A 57 9.71 -18.55 -6.93
C GLN A 57 11.14 -19.14 -6.90
N PRO A 58 12.11 -18.46 -6.27
CA PRO A 58 12.03 -17.09 -5.78
C PRO A 58 12.00 -16.06 -6.91
N ARG A 59 11.38 -14.92 -6.67
CA ARG A 59 11.43 -13.78 -7.59
C ARG A 59 12.73 -13.01 -7.39
N VAL A 60 13.37 -12.64 -8.50
CA VAL A 60 14.71 -12.03 -8.48
C VAL A 60 14.60 -10.63 -9.11
N PRO A 61 15.03 -9.56 -8.42
CA PRO A 61 15.09 -8.23 -9.01
C PRO A 61 16.08 -8.17 -10.18
N ALA A 62 15.83 -7.32 -11.15
CA ALA A 62 16.73 -7.12 -12.27
C ALA A 62 18.16 -6.83 -11.78
N ASN A 63 19.15 -7.42 -12.45
CA ASN A 63 20.56 -7.31 -12.08
C ASN A 63 20.86 -7.77 -10.64
N SER A 64 20.01 -8.60 -10.05
CA SER A 64 20.11 -9.02 -8.64
C SER A 64 20.21 -7.83 -7.66
N ASN A 65 19.54 -6.73 -7.96
CA ASN A 65 19.56 -5.50 -7.17
C ASN A 65 18.73 -5.66 -5.89
N TYR A 66 19.27 -6.37 -4.91
CA TYR A 66 18.71 -6.50 -3.57
C TYR A 66 19.13 -5.29 -2.71
N TYR A 67 18.57 -4.16 -3.02
CA TYR A 67 18.89 -2.85 -2.44
C TYR A 67 18.59 -2.74 -0.94
N SER A 68 19.14 -1.68 -0.33
CA SER A 68 18.77 -1.24 1.02
C SER A 68 18.11 0.15 0.96
N LEU A 69 17.05 0.35 1.75
CA LEU A 69 16.28 1.61 1.78
C LEU A 69 16.82 2.64 2.80
N ASP A 70 17.95 2.39 3.41
CA ASP A 70 18.74 3.39 4.14
C ASP A 70 19.78 4.09 3.24
N ASP A 71 19.92 3.63 1.98
CA ASP A 71 20.77 4.27 0.97
C ASP A 71 19.97 5.30 0.17
N ILE A 72 20.41 6.55 0.21
CA ILE A 72 19.83 7.66 -0.55
C ILE A 72 19.84 7.41 -2.07
N ASN A 73 20.87 6.73 -2.60
CA ASN A 73 20.95 6.45 -4.04
C ASN A 73 19.87 5.45 -4.47
N THR A 74 19.53 4.50 -3.60
CA THR A 74 18.40 3.60 -3.82
C THR A 74 17.09 4.38 -3.90
N ILE A 75 16.84 5.27 -2.94
CA ILE A 75 15.60 6.09 -2.93
C ILE A 75 15.54 6.98 -4.18
N ARG A 76 16.64 7.59 -4.58
CA ARG A 76 16.74 8.41 -5.80
C ARG A 76 16.45 7.59 -7.06
N TRP A 77 17.11 6.44 -7.21
CA TRP A 77 16.86 5.53 -8.33
C TRP A 77 15.40 5.11 -8.42
N GLN A 78 14.77 4.74 -7.30
CA GLN A 78 13.36 4.37 -7.28
C GLN A 78 12.45 5.55 -7.67
N ALA A 79 12.73 6.74 -7.16
CA ALA A 79 11.97 7.95 -7.46
C ALA A 79 12.05 8.32 -8.95
N ASP A 80 13.26 8.33 -9.52
CA ASP A 80 13.50 8.64 -10.92
C ASP A 80 12.80 7.62 -11.83
N LEU A 81 12.99 6.33 -11.54
CA LEU A 81 12.36 5.25 -12.30
C LEU A 81 10.83 5.31 -12.25
N ALA A 82 10.26 5.58 -11.08
CA ALA A 82 8.81 5.70 -10.89
C ALA A 82 8.25 6.89 -11.70
N ARG A 83 8.87 8.05 -11.60
CA ARG A 83 8.47 9.26 -12.29
C ARG A 83 8.57 9.13 -13.82
N GLU A 84 9.66 8.56 -14.32
CA GLU A 84 9.88 8.31 -15.75
C GLU A 84 8.81 7.42 -16.39
N HIS A 85 8.14 6.60 -15.57
CA HIS A 85 7.11 5.67 -16.03
C HIS A 85 5.69 6.06 -15.58
N GLY A 86 5.48 7.34 -15.18
CA GLY A 86 4.15 7.89 -14.93
C GLY A 86 3.56 7.63 -13.54
N ILE A 87 4.35 7.16 -12.59
CA ILE A 87 3.97 7.15 -11.17
C ILE A 87 4.07 8.58 -10.64
N TYR A 88 2.94 9.12 -10.16
CA TYR A 88 2.88 10.46 -9.58
C TYR A 88 3.54 10.53 -8.21
N GLY A 89 3.41 9.47 -7.41
CA GLY A 89 3.98 9.44 -6.09
C GLY A 89 3.80 8.13 -5.34
N PHE A 90 4.42 8.05 -4.18
CA PHE A 90 4.39 6.89 -3.31
C PHE A 90 3.39 7.06 -2.15
N GLY A 91 2.58 6.04 -1.90
CA GLY A 91 1.85 5.86 -0.65
C GLY A 91 2.70 5.04 0.31
N ILE A 92 3.52 5.71 1.11
CA ILE A 92 4.52 5.07 1.98
C ILE A 92 3.81 4.51 3.21
N TYR A 93 3.97 3.21 3.49
CA TYR A 93 3.49 2.66 4.75
C TYR A 93 4.16 3.35 5.93
N HIS A 94 3.32 3.79 6.85
CA HIS A 94 3.72 4.49 8.05
C HIS A 94 3.43 3.59 9.26
N TYR A 95 4.48 3.23 10.00
CA TYR A 95 4.40 2.33 11.14
C TYR A 95 4.58 3.10 12.45
N TRP A 96 3.50 3.75 12.87
CA TRP A 96 3.39 4.48 14.11
C TRP A 96 2.58 3.65 15.11
N PHE A 97 3.22 3.00 16.07
CA PHE A 97 2.58 2.17 17.09
C PHE A 97 2.24 2.96 18.34
N SER A 98 3.10 3.89 18.73
CA SER A 98 2.92 4.87 19.79
C SER A 98 3.90 6.03 19.61
N SER A 99 3.83 7.05 20.48
CA SER A 99 4.82 8.14 20.50
C SER A 99 6.23 7.65 20.82
N GLU A 100 6.37 6.51 21.47
CA GLU A 100 7.66 5.91 21.86
C GLU A 100 8.16 4.87 20.84
N GLN A 101 7.28 4.39 19.95
CA GLN A 101 7.62 3.33 19.00
C GLN A 101 7.12 3.63 17.60
N GLN A 102 8.05 4.01 16.72
CA GLN A 102 7.87 4.13 15.28
C GLN A 102 8.92 3.25 14.60
N LEU A 103 8.52 2.52 13.57
CA LEU A 103 9.39 1.60 12.85
C LEU A 103 9.51 2.00 11.37
N LEU A 104 10.66 1.67 10.75
CA LEU A 104 10.90 1.80 9.31
C LEU A 104 10.72 3.23 8.77
N THR A 105 11.01 4.25 9.57
CA THR A 105 10.84 5.67 9.21
C THR A 105 11.90 6.17 8.22
N LYS A 106 13.04 5.50 8.15
CA LYS A 106 14.24 5.95 7.44
C LYS A 106 14.01 6.37 5.97
N PRO A 107 13.31 5.59 5.12
CA PRO A 107 13.10 5.98 3.72
C PRO A 107 12.33 7.29 3.56
N ALA A 108 11.27 7.49 4.37
CA ALA A 108 10.50 8.73 4.35
C ALA A 108 11.31 9.93 4.85
N GLU A 109 12.15 9.74 5.87
CA GLU A 109 13.03 10.77 6.39
C GLU A 109 14.10 11.17 5.37
N ILE A 110 14.69 10.20 4.65
CA ILE A 110 15.62 10.48 3.54
C ILE A 110 14.92 11.33 2.49
N LEU A 111 13.70 10.98 2.06
CA LEU A 111 12.94 11.78 1.11
C LEU A 111 12.73 13.21 1.63
N ARG A 112 12.27 13.37 2.86
CA ARG A 112 12.02 14.69 3.45
C ARG A 112 13.29 15.56 3.52
N GLN A 113 14.43 14.96 3.83
CA GLN A 113 15.71 15.66 3.98
C GLN A 113 16.35 16.02 2.64
N ASN A 114 16.08 15.26 1.57
CA ASN A 114 16.68 15.43 0.25
C ASN A 114 15.64 15.92 -0.75
N LYS A 115 15.48 17.24 -0.84
CA LYS A 115 14.45 17.92 -1.65
C LYS A 115 14.67 17.78 -3.16
N ASP A 116 15.84 17.41 -3.58
CA ASP A 116 16.26 17.18 -4.96
C ASP A 116 15.77 15.82 -5.50
N ILE A 117 15.31 14.91 -4.64
CA ILE A 117 14.65 13.68 -5.07
C ILE A 117 13.21 14.01 -5.48
N ASP A 118 12.96 14.03 -6.80
CA ASP A 118 11.72 14.51 -7.39
C ASP A 118 10.66 13.40 -7.46
N ILE A 119 9.98 13.14 -6.37
CA ILE A 119 8.80 12.26 -6.29
C ILE A 119 7.82 12.77 -5.23
N ASN A 120 6.51 12.74 -5.55
CA ASN A 120 5.51 13.04 -4.55
C ASN A 120 5.30 11.85 -3.62
N TYR A 121 4.80 12.11 -2.41
CA TYR A 121 4.50 11.04 -1.46
C TYR A 121 3.41 11.43 -0.46
N CYS A 122 2.76 10.44 0.12
CA CYS A 122 1.92 10.58 1.31
C CYS A 122 2.10 9.36 2.19
N PHE A 123 1.65 9.45 3.43
CA PHE A 123 1.66 8.32 4.35
C PHE A 123 0.36 7.53 4.28
N ILE A 124 0.50 6.21 4.40
CA ILE A 124 -0.59 5.25 4.62
C ILE A 124 -0.28 4.54 5.94
N TRP A 125 -0.94 4.96 7.02
CA TRP A 125 -0.72 4.39 8.34
C TRP A 125 -1.29 2.97 8.43
N ASP A 126 -0.39 1.99 8.59
CA ASP A 126 -0.78 0.63 8.95
C ASP A 126 -1.09 0.58 10.45
N ASN A 127 -2.34 0.85 10.78
CA ASN A 127 -2.84 0.93 12.13
C ASN A 127 -3.23 -0.45 12.69
N ASN A 128 -2.32 -1.41 12.55
CA ASN A 128 -2.43 -2.76 13.12
C ASN A 128 -1.24 -3.04 14.03
N SER A 129 -1.47 -3.82 15.11
CA SER A 129 -0.35 -4.40 15.87
C SER A 129 0.33 -5.49 15.06
N TRP A 130 1.65 -5.59 15.17
CA TRP A 130 2.40 -6.70 14.59
C TRP A 130 2.46 -7.87 15.55
N VAL A 131 2.16 -9.07 15.04
CA VAL A 131 2.14 -10.31 15.82
C VAL A 131 2.83 -11.44 15.09
N ASN A 132 3.37 -12.37 15.87
CA ASN A 132 3.82 -13.63 15.32
C ASN A 132 2.61 -14.47 14.86
N LYS A 133 2.75 -15.12 13.72
CA LYS A 133 1.73 -15.94 13.06
C LYS A 133 1.16 -17.10 13.89
N THR A 134 1.87 -17.53 14.89
CA THR A 134 1.46 -18.66 15.74
C THR A 134 0.30 -18.31 16.69
N TRP A 135 0.02 -17.04 16.92
CA TRP A 135 -1.01 -16.56 17.83
C TRP A 135 -2.34 -16.32 17.11
N LYS A 136 -3.25 -17.28 17.24
CA LYS A 136 -4.54 -17.30 16.53
C LYS A 136 -5.63 -16.42 17.12
N ASN A 137 -5.45 -15.87 18.31
CA ASN A 137 -6.55 -15.28 19.10
C ASN A 137 -6.55 -13.76 19.20
N ILE A 138 -5.62 -13.07 18.58
CA ILE A 138 -5.56 -11.60 18.63
C ILE A 138 -6.40 -11.04 17.48
N LYS A 139 -7.47 -10.33 17.81
CA LYS A 139 -8.30 -9.61 16.84
C LYS A 139 -7.57 -8.35 16.36
N PHE A 140 -7.72 -8.02 15.05
CA PHE A 140 -7.23 -6.76 14.47
C PHE A 140 -5.71 -6.60 14.47
N THR A 141 -5.00 -7.60 14.01
CA THR A 141 -3.54 -7.62 13.90
C THR A 141 -3.11 -7.89 12.48
N ASN A 142 -1.95 -7.35 12.11
CA ASN A 142 -1.31 -7.67 10.85
C ASN A 142 -0.41 -8.90 11.07
N GLU A 143 -0.76 -10.03 10.45
CA GLU A 143 0.06 -11.25 10.47
C GLU A 143 1.31 -11.04 9.60
N TRP A 144 2.20 -10.17 10.04
CA TRP A 144 3.45 -9.93 9.39
C TRP A 144 4.51 -10.87 9.94
N ALA A 145 4.55 -12.10 9.41
CA ALA A 145 5.55 -13.08 9.78
C ALA A 145 5.97 -13.89 8.55
N PRO A 146 7.27 -14.12 8.33
CA PRO A 146 7.74 -15.01 7.29
C PRO A 146 7.27 -16.45 7.55
N SER A 147 7.15 -17.25 6.48
CA SER A 147 6.70 -18.65 6.55
C SER A 147 7.67 -19.60 7.25
N PHE A 148 8.90 -19.19 7.46
CA PHE A 148 9.95 -19.94 8.16
C PHE A 148 10.17 -19.41 9.58
N SER A 149 10.61 -20.27 10.48
CA SER A 149 10.95 -19.91 11.85
C SER A 149 12.23 -19.06 11.90
N ASN A 150 12.30 -18.14 12.86
CA ASN A 150 13.53 -17.43 13.15
C ASN A 150 14.37 -18.23 14.16
N GLU A 151 15.26 -19.06 13.69
CA GLU A 151 16.13 -19.87 14.54
C GLU A 151 17.07 -19.03 15.42
N SER A 152 17.31 -17.76 15.07
CA SER A 152 18.27 -16.87 15.71
C SER A 152 17.66 -15.64 16.41
N GLY A 153 16.36 -15.42 16.30
CA GLY A 153 15.65 -14.30 16.91
C GLY A 153 14.86 -14.68 18.16
N SER A 154 14.39 -13.67 18.89
CA SER A 154 13.49 -13.86 20.04
C SER A 154 12.15 -13.20 19.81
N VAL A 155 11.07 -13.97 19.96
CA VAL A 155 9.70 -13.47 19.92
C VAL A 155 9.18 -13.36 21.34
N PRO A 156 8.46 -12.28 21.71
CA PRO A 156 7.82 -12.17 23.01
C PRO A 156 6.88 -13.33 23.31
N ASP A 157 6.73 -13.72 24.59
CA ASP A 157 5.89 -14.85 25.01
C ASP A 157 4.41 -14.67 24.64
N ASP A 158 3.92 -13.42 24.61
CA ASP A 158 2.56 -13.07 24.20
C ASP A 158 2.38 -13.05 22.67
N GLY A 159 3.46 -13.23 21.91
CA GLY A 159 3.45 -13.21 20.45
C GLY A 159 3.28 -11.82 19.83
N ILE A 160 3.23 -10.75 20.63
CA ILE A 160 3.12 -9.37 20.15
C ILE A 160 4.52 -8.84 19.85
N LEU A 161 4.76 -8.47 18.60
CA LEU A 161 6.03 -7.90 18.15
C LEU A 161 6.05 -6.38 18.38
N ALA A 162 4.99 -5.70 17.94
CA ALA A 162 4.80 -4.28 18.17
C ALA A 162 3.29 -4.01 18.40
N GLU A 163 2.96 -3.48 19.57
CA GLU A 163 1.58 -3.20 19.95
C GLU A 163 1.14 -1.80 19.51
N LEU A 164 0.06 -1.72 18.74
CA LEU A 164 -0.55 -0.44 18.42
C LEU A 164 -1.32 0.12 19.61
N LYS A 165 -0.93 1.30 20.06
CA LYS A 165 -1.61 2.07 21.10
C LYS A 165 -2.18 3.34 20.49
N TYR A 166 -3.51 3.45 20.43
CA TYR A 166 -4.16 4.65 19.89
C TYR A 166 -3.96 5.88 20.79
N GLY A 167 -3.81 5.66 22.10
CA GLY A 167 -3.59 6.73 23.06
C GLY A 167 -4.75 7.71 23.21
N SER A 168 -4.42 8.95 23.53
CA SER A 168 -5.33 10.06 23.81
C SER A 168 -4.95 11.28 22.96
N GLU A 169 -5.57 12.43 23.21
CA GLU A 169 -5.26 13.70 22.52
C GLU A 169 -3.79 14.10 22.60
N LYS A 170 -3.09 13.74 23.69
CA LYS A 170 -1.66 14.01 23.83
C LYS A 170 -0.87 13.23 22.76
N GLU A 171 -1.05 11.92 22.70
CA GLU A 171 -0.36 11.06 21.73
C GLU A 171 -0.77 11.38 20.29
N TRP A 172 -2.04 11.76 20.04
CA TRP A 172 -2.50 12.22 18.72
C TRP A 172 -1.82 13.52 18.31
N GLY A 173 -1.61 14.44 19.28
CA GLY A 173 -0.85 15.65 19.07
C GLY A 173 0.60 15.39 18.70
N GLU A 174 1.27 14.47 19.40
CA GLU A 174 2.65 14.06 19.11
C GLU A 174 2.77 13.41 17.73
N HIS A 175 1.83 12.53 17.37
CA HIS A 175 1.76 11.96 16.02
C HIS A 175 1.56 13.04 14.95
N TYR A 176 0.65 14.00 15.19
CA TYR A 176 0.44 15.12 14.29
C TYR A 176 1.71 15.98 14.13
N GLN A 177 2.43 16.28 15.20
CA GLN A 177 3.68 17.05 15.12
C GLN A 177 4.74 16.33 14.25
N TYR A 178 4.83 15.01 14.33
CA TYR A 178 5.67 14.24 13.41
C TYR A 178 5.19 14.38 11.96
N LEU A 179 3.90 14.18 11.69
CA LEU A 179 3.31 14.29 10.35
C LEU A 179 3.47 15.70 9.75
N LYS A 180 3.37 16.74 10.58
CA LYS A 180 3.53 18.15 10.18
C LYS A 180 4.90 18.42 9.52
N LEU A 181 5.95 17.73 9.95
CA LEU A 181 7.28 17.83 9.33
C LEU A 181 7.25 17.43 7.84
N PHE A 182 6.41 16.50 7.48
CA PHE A 182 6.22 16.03 6.11
C PHE A 182 5.15 16.85 5.37
N PHE A 183 4.08 17.24 6.05
CA PHE A 183 3.05 18.11 5.46
C PHE A 183 3.60 19.44 4.96
N SER A 184 4.68 19.95 5.57
CA SER A 184 5.37 21.15 5.11
C SER A 184 6.15 20.96 3.80
N ASP A 185 6.38 19.72 3.36
CA ASP A 185 7.06 19.43 2.10
C ASP A 185 6.11 19.67 0.91
N ASN A 186 6.58 20.42 -0.11
CA ASN A 186 5.79 20.72 -1.31
C ASN A 186 5.46 19.45 -2.12
N ARG A 187 6.27 18.39 -2.00
CA ARG A 187 6.05 17.09 -2.63
C ARG A 187 5.03 16.23 -1.89
N TYR A 188 4.63 16.62 -0.67
CA TYR A 188 3.60 15.86 0.04
C TYR A 188 2.27 15.95 -0.69
N ILE A 189 1.66 14.81 -1.01
CA ILE A 189 0.44 14.74 -1.81
C ILE A 189 -0.71 15.45 -1.11
N ARG A 190 -1.40 16.32 -1.85
CA ARG A 190 -2.56 17.08 -1.38
C ARG A 190 -3.76 16.88 -2.28
N LEU A 191 -4.93 16.96 -1.70
CA LEU A 191 -6.21 17.05 -2.41
C LEU A 191 -6.95 18.29 -1.95
N ALA A 192 -7.26 19.20 -2.87
CA ALA A 192 -7.84 20.50 -2.57
C ALA A 192 -7.07 21.27 -1.46
N GLY A 193 -5.73 21.28 -1.53
CA GLY A 193 -4.82 21.89 -0.56
C GLY A 193 -4.63 21.12 0.75
N LYS A 194 -5.45 20.11 1.04
CA LYS A 194 -5.37 19.29 2.26
C LYS A 194 -4.31 18.20 2.08
N PRO A 195 -3.32 18.04 2.99
CA PRO A 195 -2.43 16.89 3.02
C PRO A 195 -3.24 15.57 3.07
N VAL A 196 -2.86 14.60 2.23
CA VAL A 196 -3.52 13.28 2.22
C VAL A 196 -2.87 12.38 3.26
N PHE A 197 -3.65 11.85 4.19
CA PHE A 197 -3.20 10.86 5.17
C PHE A 197 -4.07 9.62 5.12
N GLY A 198 -3.46 8.48 4.78
CA GLY A 198 -4.15 7.21 4.67
C GLY A 198 -4.18 6.44 5.99
N ILE A 199 -5.29 5.73 6.26
CA ILE A 199 -5.45 4.82 7.39
C ILE A 199 -5.88 3.46 6.84
N PHE A 200 -5.05 2.44 7.06
CA PHE A 200 -5.22 1.14 6.40
C PHE A 200 -6.42 0.36 6.95
N ALA A 201 -6.59 0.29 8.26
CA ALA A 201 -7.66 -0.48 8.91
C ALA A 201 -8.56 0.41 9.81
N PRO A 202 -9.34 1.35 9.24
CA PRO A 202 -10.11 2.32 10.03
C PRO A 202 -11.21 1.66 10.87
N THR A 203 -11.64 0.45 10.52
CA THR A 203 -12.67 -0.30 11.27
C THR A 203 -12.16 -0.84 12.60
N ASN A 204 -10.85 -0.95 12.75
CA ASN A 204 -10.21 -1.28 14.01
C ASN A 204 -10.32 -0.06 14.92
N ASN A 205 -11.17 -0.11 15.95
CA ASN A 205 -11.45 1.02 16.85
C ASN A 205 -11.96 2.29 16.13
N TYR A 206 -12.90 2.15 15.22
CA TYR A 206 -13.40 3.24 14.36
C TYR A 206 -13.74 4.54 15.11
N GLU A 207 -14.39 4.47 16.27
CA GLU A 207 -14.77 5.66 17.05
C GLU A 207 -13.54 6.42 17.59
N VAL A 208 -12.48 5.69 17.98
CA VAL A 208 -11.21 6.30 18.40
C VAL A 208 -10.50 6.92 17.22
N VAL A 209 -10.41 6.20 16.09
CA VAL A 209 -9.83 6.72 14.83
C VAL A 209 -10.56 7.99 14.39
N LYS A 210 -11.88 8.03 14.45
CA LYS A 210 -12.66 9.20 14.09
C LYS A 210 -12.38 10.41 14.99
N LYS A 211 -12.28 10.20 16.31
CA LYS A 211 -11.92 11.26 17.26
C LYS A 211 -10.50 11.78 17.00
N MET A 212 -9.55 10.87 16.79
CA MET A 212 -8.18 11.21 16.44
C MET A 212 -8.10 12.05 15.15
N CYS A 213 -8.79 11.64 14.08
CA CYS A 213 -8.85 12.39 12.83
C CYS A 213 -9.43 13.79 13.04
N ALA A 214 -10.51 13.94 13.82
CA ALA A 214 -11.11 15.23 14.14
C ALA A 214 -10.13 16.13 14.92
N TYR A 215 -9.41 15.57 15.90
CA TYR A 215 -8.41 16.29 16.67
C TYR A 215 -7.23 16.75 15.81
N MET A 216 -6.63 15.85 15.04
CA MET A 216 -5.53 16.19 14.12
C MET A 216 -5.95 17.21 13.06
N ASN A 217 -7.18 17.11 12.55
CA ASN A 217 -7.72 18.11 11.62
C ASN A 217 -7.82 19.51 12.24
N LYS A 218 -8.23 19.61 13.51
CA LYS A 218 -8.24 20.87 14.26
C LYS A 218 -6.82 21.47 14.35
N LEU A 219 -5.82 20.64 14.67
CA LEU A 219 -4.42 21.08 14.75
C LEU A 219 -3.92 21.57 13.38
N ALA A 220 -4.25 20.84 12.31
CA ALA A 220 -3.86 21.23 10.96
C ALA A 220 -4.45 22.60 10.55
N ILE A 221 -5.71 22.86 10.90
CA ILE A 221 -6.35 24.16 10.65
C ILE A 221 -5.66 25.28 11.45
N GLN A 222 -5.29 25.03 12.70
CA GLN A 222 -4.53 25.98 13.52
C GLN A 222 -3.15 26.30 12.93
N ASP A 223 -2.53 25.33 12.23
CA ASP A 223 -1.26 25.50 11.54
C ASP A 223 -1.39 26.08 10.11
N GLY A 224 -2.60 26.50 9.71
CA GLY A 224 -2.86 27.18 8.43
C GLY A 224 -3.15 26.26 7.25
N TYR A 225 -3.28 24.94 7.46
CA TYR A 225 -3.78 24.06 6.43
C TYR A 225 -5.31 24.13 6.34
N PRO A 226 -5.93 23.87 5.17
CA PRO A 226 -7.41 23.80 5.07
C PRO A 226 -7.99 22.53 5.73
N GLY A 227 -7.21 21.83 6.53
CA GLY A 227 -7.47 20.56 7.18
C GLY A 227 -6.63 19.44 6.59
N ILE A 228 -6.94 18.18 6.96
CA ILE A 228 -6.31 16.95 6.45
C ILE A 228 -7.36 16.19 5.63
N CYS A 229 -6.95 15.60 4.50
CA CYS A 229 -7.78 14.67 3.74
C CYS A 229 -7.49 13.24 4.22
N PHE A 230 -8.35 12.68 5.05
CA PHE A 230 -8.22 11.31 5.55
C PHE A 230 -8.78 10.32 4.55
N ILE A 231 -7.94 9.44 4.02
CA ILE A 231 -8.36 8.35 3.16
C ILE A 231 -8.21 7.01 3.89
N SER A 232 -9.07 6.05 3.61
CA SER A 232 -9.04 4.75 4.29
C SER A 232 -9.13 3.60 3.32
N ALA A 233 -8.43 2.49 3.62
CA ALA A 233 -8.58 1.30 2.79
C ALA A 233 -10.04 0.82 2.83
N ALA A 234 -10.62 0.68 1.64
CA ALA A 234 -12.02 0.32 1.50
C ALA A 234 -12.24 -1.13 1.93
N GLY A 235 -13.04 -1.31 2.96
CA GLY A 235 -13.62 -2.59 3.35
C GLY A 235 -15.09 -2.70 2.93
N PHE A 236 -15.75 -3.77 3.35
CA PHE A 236 -17.21 -3.93 3.21
C PHE A 236 -18.01 -3.06 4.20
N SER A 237 -17.33 -2.37 5.10
CA SER A 237 -17.96 -1.48 6.08
C SER A 237 -18.43 -0.18 5.43
N ARG A 238 -19.59 0.33 5.89
CA ARG A 238 -20.07 1.68 5.55
C ARG A 238 -19.35 2.78 6.35
N LYS A 239 -18.48 2.41 7.29
CA LYS A 239 -17.68 3.32 8.11
C LYS A 239 -16.55 3.86 7.24
N ARG A 240 -16.67 5.11 6.80
CA ARG A 240 -15.71 5.80 5.92
C ARG A 240 -15.18 7.05 6.60
N LEU A 241 -13.97 7.43 6.23
CA LEU A 241 -13.41 8.77 6.46
C LEU A 241 -13.82 9.70 5.31
N ASP A 242 -13.01 10.69 4.95
CA ASP A 242 -13.35 11.60 3.85
C ASP A 242 -13.48 10.87 2.51
N MET A 243 -12.54 9.97 2.23
CA MET A 243 -12.54 9.09 1.06
C MET A 243 -12.11 7.67 1.41
N ASP A 244 -12.37 6.74 0.51
CA ASP A 244 -11.83 5.39 0.57
C ASP A 244 -10.96 5.10 -0.66
N PHE A 245 -9.91 4.28 -0.49
CA PHE A 245 -9.13 3.73 -1.59
C PHE A 245 -9.26 2.22 -1.63
N ARG A 246 -9.22 1.66 -2.84
CA ARG A 246 -9.27 0.23 -3.06
C ARG A 246 -7.87 -0.36 -3.03
N TYR A 247 -7.59 -1.18 -2.03
CA TYR A 247 -6.35 -1.95 -1.95
C TYR A 247 -6.56 -3.29 -2.67
N GLU A 248 -6.26 -3.32 -3.97
CA GLU A 248 -6.46 -4.52 -4.76
C GLU A 248 -5.25 -5.46 -4.68
N PRO A 249 -5.42 -6.79 -4.81
CA PRO A 249 -6.65 -7.49 -5.26
C PRO A 249 -7.66 -7.84 -4.15
N PHE A 250 -7.48 -7.37 -2.92
CA PHE A 250 -8.24 -7.84 -1.75
C PHE A 250 -9.69 -7.34 -1.69
N ASN A 251 -9.99 -6.19 -2.29
CA ASN A 251 -11.33 -5.60 -2.23
C ASN A 251 -12.34 -6.22 -3.20
N VAL A 252 -11.91 -7.15 -4.05
CA VAL A 252 -12.82 -7.85 -5.00
C VAL A 252 -13.30 -9.20 -4.52
N THR A 253 -12.90 -9.66 -3.35
CA THR A 253 -13.37 -10.93 -2.80
C THR A 253 -14.77 -10.79 -2.26
N SER A 254 -15.76 -11.40 -2.95
CA SER A 254 -17.15 -11.40 -2.48
C SER A 254 -17.34 -12.35 -1.28
N PRO A 255 -18.38 -12.13 -0.42
CA PRO A 255 -18.77 -13.10 0.60
C PRO A 255 -19.01 -14.51 0.05
N PHE A 256 -19.51 -14.64 -1.17
CA PHE A 256 -19.70 -15.92 -1.87
C PHE A 256 -18.38 -16.63 -2.18
N ASP A 257 -17.32 -15.89 -2.48
CA ASP A 257 -15.98 -16.47 -2.66
C ASP A 257 -15.44 -17.02 -1.32
N TYR A 258 -15.82 -16.40 -0.21
CA TYR A 258 -15.48 -16.89 1.14
C TYR A 258 -16.19 -18.22 1.46
N ILE A 259 -17.48 -18.34 1.17
CA ILE A 259 -18.27 -19.57 1.37
C ILE A 259 -17.76 -20.70 0.47
N LYS A 260 -17.50 -20.42 -0.82
CA LYS A 260 -16.94 -21.39 -1.76
C LYS A 260 -15.58 -21.92 -1.34
N ARG A 261 -14.73 -21.07 -0.72
CA ARG A 261 -13.43 -21.44 -0.16
C ARG A 261 -13.54 -22.42 1.00
N HIS A 262 -14.53 -22.24 1.89
CA HIS A 262 -14.75 -23.14 3.02
C HIS A 262 -15.20 -24.55 2.60
N LEU A 263 -15.91 -24.65 1.48
CA LEU A 263 -16.38 -25.92 0.94
C LEU A 263 -15.31 -26.66 0.09
N MET A 264 -14.26 -25.98 -0.39
CA MET A 264 -13.19 -26.56 -1.22
C MET A 264 -11.89 -26.87 -0.46
N LYS A 265 -11.97 -27.25 0.79
CA LYS A 265 -10.86 -27.47 1.75
C LYS A 265 -9.87 -28.61 1.44
N LYS A 266 -9.46 -28.86 0.19
CA LYS A 266 -8.51 -29.95 -0.10
C LYS A 266 -7.05 -29.55 -0.30
N LYS A 267 -6.73 -28.23 -0.41
CA LYS A 267 -5.32 -27.73 -0.42
C LYS A 267 -5.24 -26.40 0.34
N ASN A 268 -4.18 -26.21 1.11
CA ASN A 268 -3.96 -24.97 1.88
C ASN A 268 -3.72 -23.74 0.98
N LEU A 269 -3.24 -23.94 -0.25
CA LEU A 269 -3.01 -22.90 -1.26
C LEU A 269 -4.32 -22.33 -1.82
N LYS A 270 -4.36 -21.02 -2.04
CA LYS A 270 -5.48 -20.32 -2.66
C LYS A 270 -5.02 -19.70 -3.97
N ILE A 271 -5.36 -20.34 -5.08
CA ILE A 271 -4.97 -19.91 -6.42
C ILE A 271 -6.13 -19.21 -7.10
N TYR A 272 -5.88 -18.02 -7.65
CA TYR A 272 -6.85 -17.20 -8.37
C TYR A 272 -6.36 -16.92 -9.79
N ASN A 273 -7.30 -16.70 -10.70
CA ASN A 273 -6.99 -16.33 -12.08
C ASN A 273 -6.96 -14.81 -12.24
N TYR A 274 -5.89 -14.28 -12.81
CA TYR A 274 -5.65 -12.85 -13.03
C TYR A 274 -6.76 -12.14 -13.80
N ASP A 275 -7.21 -12.74 -14.91
CA ASP A 275 -8.26 -12.17 -15.75
C ASP A 275 -9.61 -12.06 -14.99
N LYS A 276 -9.93 -13.07 -14.16
CA LYS A 276 -11.18 -13.06 -13.36
C LYS A 276 -11.13 -11.98 -12.28
N VAL A 277 -9.99 -11.78 -11.63
CA VAL A 277 -9.80 -10.72 -10.62
C VAL A 277 -9.95 -9.35 -11.28
N TRP A 278 -9.25 -9.09 -12.38
CA TRP A 278 -9.33 -7.82 -13.09
C TRP A 278 -10.72 -7.51 -13.63
N LYS A 279 -11.44 -8.50 -14.15
CA LYS A 279 -12.83 -8.31 -14.60
C LYS A 279 -13.73 -7.85 -13.44
N LYS A 280 -13.54 -8.36 -12.22
CA LYS A 280 -14.29 -7.90 -11.04
C LYS A 280 -13.89 -6.47 -10.63
N ILE A 281 -12.60 -6.12 -10.67
CA ILE A 281 -12.12 -4.76 -10.39
C ILE A 281 -12.80 -3.78 -11.36
N LEU A 282 -12.76 -4.07 -12.65
CA LEU A 282 -13.36 -3.21 -13.68
C LEU A 282 -14.88 -3.11 -13.56
N PHE A 283 -15.56 -4.22 -13.25
CA PHE A 283 -16.98 -4.23 -12.98
C PHE A 283 -17.33 -3.31 -11.81
N ASN A 284 -16.60 -3.42 -10.71
CA ASN A 284 -16.80 -2.55 -9.55
C ASN A 284 -16.53 -1.08 -9.88
N ALA A 285 -15.45 -0.77 -10.60
CA ALA A 285 -15.14 0.60 -11.00
C ALA A 285 -16.20 1.20 -11.94
N TYR A 286 -16.79 0.39 -12.81
CA TYR A 286 -17.81 0.84 -13.74
C TYR A 286 -19.18 1.05 -13.09
N PHE A 287 -19.61 0.15 -12.20
CA PHE A 287 -20.95 0.15 -11.62
C PHE A 287 -21.04 0.84 -10.25
N LEU A 288 -20.00 0.74 -9.40
CA LEU A 288 -20.00 1.32 -8.06
C LEU A 288 -19.47 2.78 -8.08
N ARG A 289 -20.12 3.61 -8.85
CA ARG A 289 -19.76 5.02 -9.05
C ARG A 289 -19.88 5.82 -7.75
N SER A 290 -18.81 5.93 -7.01
CA SER A 290 -18.74 6.79 -5.81
C SER A 290 -17.68 7.88 -6.02
N SER A 291 -18.05 9.15 -5.87
CA SER A 291 -17.09 10.27 -5.92
C SER A 291 -16.01 10.17 -4.84
N LYS A 292 -16.33 9.50 -3.73
CA LYS A 292 -15.44 9.33 -2.57
C LYS A 292 -14.52 8.10 -2.65
N THR A 293 -14.53 7.35 -3.74
CA THR A 293 -13.70 6.14 -3.88
C THR A 293 -12.56 6.37 -4.85
N ILE A 294 -11.32 6.19 -4.40
CA ILE A 294 -10.10 6.06 -5.21
C ILE A 294 -10.04 4.60 -5.70
N TYR A 295 -10.04 4.40 -7.01
CA TYR A 295 -9.97 3.03 -7.53
C TYR A 295 -8.57 2.44 -7.36
N GLY A 296 -8.53 1.11 -7.20
CA GLY A 296 -7.30 0.35 -7.06
C GLY A 296 -6.98 -0.46 -8.30
N GLY A 297 -5.71 -0.62 -8.57
CA GLY A 297 -5.17 -1.59 -9.52
C GLY A 297 -4.05 -2.39 -8.90
N PHE A 298 -3.64 -3.48 -9.54
CA PHE A 298 -2.53 -4.30 -9.05
C PHE A 298 -1.72 -4.89 -10.21
N VAL A 299 -0.43 -5.14 -9.94
CA VAL A 299 0.50 -5.72 -10.93
C VAL A 299 0.39 -7.25 -10.95
N GLY A 300 0.60 -7.85 -9.82
CA GLY A 300 0.50 -9.28 -9.53
C GLY A 300 0.23 -9.49 -8.05
N TYR A 301 0.07 -10.75 -7.62
CA TYR A 301 -0.01 -11.09 -6.21
C TYR A 301 0.40 -12.55 -5.95
N ASP A 302 1.33 -12.73 -5.06
CA ASP A 302 1.83 -14.03 -4.62
C ASP A 302 2.56 -13.89 -3.28
N ASP A 303 1.87 -14.15 -2.18
CA ASP A 303 2.43 -14.01 -0.83
C ASP A 303 3.17 -15.28 -0.33
N THR A 304 3.62 -16.12 -1.26
CA THR A 304 4.43 -17.31 -0.96
C THR A 304 5.67 -17.02 -0.10
N PRO A 305 6.43 -15.93 -0.33
CA PRO A 305 7.58 -15.61 0.52
C PRO A 305 7.22 -15.49 2.01
N ARG A 306 6.03 -15.00 2.31
CA ARG A 306 5.55 -14.80 3.69
C ARG A 306 4.74 -15.98 4.23
N ARG A 307 4.05 -16.78 3.36
CA ARG A 307 3.04 -17.75 3.77
C ARG A 307 3.32 -19.20 3.35
N GLY A 308 4.32 -19.43 2.50
CA GLY A 308 4.67 -20.75 1.99
C GLY A 308 3.45 -21.50 1.42
N ASN A 309 3.19 -22.71 1.89
CA ASN A 309 2.09 -23.56 1.45
C ASN A 309 0.67 -23.07 1.82
N LYS A 310 0.54 -21.93 2.51
CA LYS A 310 -0.74 -21.28 2.83
C LYS A 310 -0.95 -20.00 2.01
N ALA A 311 -0.14 -19.80 1.00
CA ALA A 311 -0.15 -18.59 0.19
C ALA A 311 -1.47 -18.37 -0.58
N ASN A 312 -1.72 -17.09 -0.86
CA ASN A 312 -2.67 -16.65 -1.86
C ASN A 312 -1.87 -16.27 -3.11
N ILE A 313 -2.20 -16.88 -4.23
CA ILE A 313 -1.43 -16.73 -5.47
C ILE A 313 -2.41 -16.36 -6.60
N ILE A 314 -2.10 -15.30 -7.33
CA ILE A 314 -2.81 -14.96 -8.56
C ILE A 314 -1.92 -15.38 -9.74
N VAL A 315 -2.44 -16.26 -10.59
CA VAL A 315 -1.72 -16.80 -11.73
C VAL A 315 -2.22 -16.24 -13.06
N GLY A 316 -1.32 -16.21 -14.04
CA GLY A 316 -1.62 -15.81 -15.41
C GLY A 316 -1.46 -14.31 -15.66
N GLN A 317 -0.75 -13.57 -14.79
CA GLN A 317 -0.34 -12.20 -15.05
C GLN A 317 0.71 -12.14 -16.17
N THR A 318 0.61 -11.12 -17.00
CA THR A 318 1.63 -10.72 -17.98
C THR A 318 1.61 -9.21 -18.17
N PRO A 319 2.70 -8.58 -18.65
CA PRO A 319 2.72 -7.15 -18.92
C PRO A 319 1.61 -6.70 -19.90
N GLU A 320 1.28 -7.53 -20.91
CA GLU A 320 0.22 -7.23 -21.89
C GLU A 320 -1.18 -7.25 -21.25
N LYS A 321 -1.42 -8.19 -20.34
CA LYS A 321 -2.68 -8.24 -19.59
C LYS A 321 -2.78 -7.10 -18.60
N PHE A 322 -1.69 -6.75 -17.91
CA PHE A 322 -1.63 -5.58 -17.06
C PHE A 322 -1.98 -4.33 -17.87
N LYS A 323 -1.29 -4.08 -18.97
CA LYS A 323 -1.57 -2.96 -19.89
C LYS A 323 -3.04 -2.91 -20.29
N LYS A 324 -3.60 -4.03 -20.77
CA LYS A 324 -4.99 -4.14 -21.19
C LYS A 324 -6.00 -3.76 -20.11
N TYR A 325 -5.80 -4.23 -18.90
CA TYR A 325 -6.76 -4.04 -17.82
C TYR A 325 -6.56 -2.69 -17.11
N PHE A 326 -5.31 -2.30 -16.87
CA PHE A 326 -5.02 -1.04 -16.22
C PHE A 326 -5.40 0.16 -17.11
N ALA A 327 -5.22 0.09 -18.43
CA ALA A 327 -5.71 1.10 -19.36
C ALA A 327 -7.22 1.32 -19.23
N LYS A 328 -8.00 0.23 -19.14
CA LYS A 328 -9.46 0.34 -18.92
C LYS A 328 -9.80 1.01 -17.59
N LEU A 329 -9.10 0.64 -16.51
CA LEU A 329 -9.28 1.26 -15.21
C LEU A 329 -8.94 2.75 -15.25
N TYR A 330 -7.84 3.11 -15.92
CA TYR A 330 -7.40 4.48 -16.09
C TYR A 330 -8.43 5.33 -16.83
N ILE A 331 -8.95 4.83 -17.97
CA ILE A 331 -10.01 5.50 -18.75
C ILE A 331 -11.29 5.67 -17.92
N ILE A 332 -11.71 4.63 -17.17
CA ILE A 332 -12.89 4.71 -16.29
C ILE A 332 -12.66 5.78 -15.22
N SER A 333 -11.46 5.83 -14.64
CA SER A 333 -11.09 6.79 -13.60
C SER A 333 -11.13 8.23 -14.12
N LYS A 334 -10.53 8.50 -15.28
CA LYS A 334 -10.60 9.83 -15.94
C LYS A 334 -12.04 10.26 -16.19
N ARG A 335 -12.86 9.40 -16.83
CA ARG A 335 -14.27 9.68 -17.12
C ARG A 335 -15.13 9.96 -15.89
N GLN A 336 -14.69 9.50 -14.72
CA GLN A 336 -15.36 9.71 -13.44
C GLN A 336 -14.66 10.79 -12.58
N ASN A 337 -13.73 11.54 -13.15
CA ASN A 337 -12.96 12.60 -12.48
C ASN A 337 -12.32 12.12 -11.17
N LYS A 338 -11.71 10.91 -11.19
CA LYS A 338 -11.00 10.41 -10.03
C LYS A 338 -9.66 11.12 -9.89
N PRO A 339 -9.33 11.69 -8.72
CA PRO A 339 -8.05 12.38 -8.54
C PRO A 339 -6.88 11.42 -8.59
N PHE A 340 -7.10 10.18 -8.11
CA PHE A 340 -6.05 9.17 -7.99
C PHE A 340 -6.53 7.78 -8.39
N ILE A 341 -5.57 6.94 -8.80
CA ILE A 341 -5.63 5.47 -8.76
C ILE A 341 -4.58 5.00 -7.75
N TYR A 342 -4.94 4.08 -6.87
CA TYR A 342 -4.01 3.46 -5.92
C TYR A 342 -3.50 2.14 -6.50
N LEU A 343 -2.20 2.06 -6.78
CA LEU A 343 -1.57 0.89 -7.40
C LEU A 343 -0.88 0.02 -6.33
N THR A 344 -1.22 -1.24 -6.26
CA THR A 344 -0.53 -2.25 -5.44
C THR A 344 0.45 -3.03 -6.33
N ALA A 345 1.75 -2.81 -6.24
CA ALA A 345 2.47 -1.81 -5.46
C ALA A 345 3.74 -1.38 -6.21
N TRP A 346 4.52 -0.47 -5.66
CA TRP A 346 5.85 -0.19 -6.18
C TRP A 346 6.78 -1.37 -5.90
N ASN A 347 6.90 -1.81 -4.62
CA ASN A 347 7.94 -2.74 -4.17
C ASN A 347 7.48 -3.80 -3.16
N GLU A 348 6.25 -4.28 -3.22
CA GLU A 348 5.77 -5.39 -2.37
C GLU A 348 6.27 -6.76 -2.86
N TRP A 349 7.61 -6.96 -2.84
CA TRP A 349 8.25 -8.20 -3.30
C TRP A 349 7.82 -9.43 -2.51
N GLY A 350 7.65 -9.30 -1.19
CA GLY A 350 7.18 -10.38 -0.32
C GLY A 350 5.75 -10.83 -0.62
N GLU A 351 4.98 -10.02 -1.35
CA GLU A 351 3.63 -10.34 -1.82
C GLU A 351 3.55 -10.50 -3.35
N GLY A 352 4.70 -10.49 -4.05
CA GLY A 352 4.73 -10.58 -5.49
C GLY A 352 3.92 -9.50 -6.21
N ALA A 353 3.71 -8.36 -5.54
CA ALA A 353 2.96 -7.20 -6.01
C ALA A 353 3.92 -6.03 -6.19
N TYR A 354 4.65 -5.98 -7.29
CA TYR A 354 5.67 -4.95 -7.51
C TYR A 354 5.72 -4.49 -8.97
N MET A 355 6.04 -3.19 -9.16
CA MET A 355 6.31 -2.57 -10.46
C MET A 355 7.80 -2.53 -10.79
N GLU A 356 8.66 -2.64 -9.79
CA GLU A 356 10.10 -2.64 -9.99
C GLU A 356 10.54 -3.72 -10.97
N PRO A 357 11.61 -3.49 -11.74
CA PRO A 357 12.05 -4.44 -12.76
C PRO A 357 12.58 -5.73 -12.15
N ASP A 358 12.16 -6.87 -12.69
CA ASP A 358 12.61 -8.20 -12.30
C ASP A 358 13.47 -8.87 -13.39
N SER A 359 14.11 -9.97 -13.05
CA SER A 359 14.98 -10.70 -13.97
C SER A 359 14.22 -11.36 -15.14
N ARG A 360 12.91 -11.57 -15.00
CA ARG A 360 12.06 -12.22 -15.99
C ARG A 360 11.42 -11.25 -16.96
N ASN A 361 10.80 -10.21 -16.44
CA ASN A 361 10.01 -9.26 -17.22
C ASN A 361 10.81 -7.99 -17.54
N GLY A 362 11.94 -7.77 -16.85
CA GLY A 362 12.68 -6.52 -16.98
C GLY A 362 11.76 -5.32 -16.70
N TYR A 363 11.81 -4.35 -17.56
CA TYR A 363 11.02 -3.10 -17.46
C TYR A 363 9.62 -3.18 -18.09
N ARG A 364 9.16 -4.34 -18.56
CA ARG A 364 7.94 -4.47 -19.38
C ARG A 364 6.67 -3.98 -18.66
N TYR A 365 6.53 -4.14 -17.35
CA TYR A 365 5.40 -3.61 -16.59
C TYR A 365 5.46 -2.08 -16.48
N LEU A 366 6.64 -1.53 -16.24
CA LEU A 366 6.87 -0.08 -16.21
C LEU A 366 6.59 0.55 -17.59
N ASN A 367 7.15 -0.03 -18.65
CA ASN A 367 6.89 0.42 -20.02
C ASN A 367 5.40 0.36 -20.38
N ALA A 368 4.71 -0.72 -19.97
CA ALA A 368 3.26 -0.83 -20.16
C ALA A 368 2.49 0.30 -19.45
N LEU A 369 2.90 0.68 -18.24
CA LEU A 369 2.30 1.80 -17.53
C LEU A 369 2.56 3.13 -18.23
N LYS A 370 3.83 3.38 -18.63
CA LYS A 370 4.22 4.57 -19.37
C LYS A 370 3.38 4.73 -20.65
N GLU A 371 3.25 3.68 -21.44
CA GLU A 371 2.44 3.70 -22.67
C GLU A 371 0.96 4.02 -22.38
N ILE A 372 0.41 3.59 -21.24
CA ILE A 372 -0.97 3.95 -20.85
C ILE A 372 -1.06 5.45 -20.56
N ILE A 373 -0.10 6.00 -19.82
CA ILE A 373 -0.09 7.44 -19.49
C ILE A 373 0.12 8.28 -20.76
N ASP A 374 1.07 7.89 -21.61
CA ASP A 374 1.36 8.60 -22.87
C ASP A 374 0.13 8.61 -23.80
N ASN A 375 -0.63 7.50 -23.87
CA ASN A 375 -1.80 7.38 -24.77
C ASN A 375 -3.09 7.98 -24.22
N TYR A 376 -3.27 8.03 -22.90
CA TYR A 376 -4.54 8.41 -22.28
C TYR A 376 -4.40 9.51 -21.20
N GLY A 377 -3.18 9.96 -20.90
CA GLY A 377 -2.89 10.99 -19.89
C GLY A 377 -3.10 12.42 -20.42
N SER A 378 -2.70 12.70 -21.68
CA SER A 378 -2.94 14.00 -22.30
C SER A 378 -4.43 14.28 -22.53
N GLU A 379 -4.83 15.52 -22.38
CA GLU A 379 -6.17 16.00 -22.76
C GLU A 379 -6.28 16.00 -24.31
N GLU A 380 -7.33 15.38 -24.83
CA GLU A 380 -7.92 15.77 -26.10
C GLU A 380 -8.82 16.99 -25.90
#